data_ff09e4de6f1fd0e92a296cb54282e29e
#
_entry.id   ff09e4de6f1fd0e92a296cb54282e29e
#
_cell.length_a   1.000
_cell.length_b   1.000
_cell.length_c   1.000
_cell.angle_alpha   90.00
_cell.angle_beta   90.00
_cell.angle_gamma   90.00
#
_symmetry.space_group_name_H-M   'P 1'
#
loop_
_entity.id
_entity.type
_entity.pdbx_description
1 polymer ?
#
loop_
_entity_poly.entity_id
_entity_poly.type
_entity_poly.pdbx_seq_one_letter_code
_entity_poly.pdbx_strand_id
1 'polypeptide(L)'
;MKREIVFYKNYFKEFYVAQNEKVRRKIAQTLVWLQTLDRLPVTILKSIEGKKGLYEIRIEFAGDIFRVFCCFDKGALVILLNGFQKKTQKTPQSEIDKAEKLMNEYYNEK
;
A
#
# COMPACT_ATOMS: atom_id res chain seq x y z
N MET A 1 -18.48 4.92 3.21
CA MET A 1 -17.19 4.52 2.63
C MET A 1 -17.31 3.19 1.90
N LYS A 2 -16.58 3.02 0.84
CA LYS A 2 -16.60 1.77 0.08
C LYS A 2 -15.68 0.72 0.68
N ARG A 3 -14.59 1.14 1.34
CA ARG A 3 -13.58 0.25 1.90
C ARG A 3 -13.10 0.79 3.23
N GLU A 4 -12.61 -0.11 4.08
CA GLU A 4 -12.06 0.26 5.38
C GLU A 4 -10.56 -0.03 5.37
N ILE A 5 -9.77 0.88 5.91
CA ILE A 5 -8.31 0.74 5.98
C ILE A 5 -7.95 0.13 7.33
N VAL A 6 -7.11 -0.90 7.29
CA VAL A 6 -6.59 -1.58 8.49
C VAL A 6 -5.08 -1.62 8.39
N PHE A 7 -4.37 -1.27 9.47
CA PHE A 7 -2.91 -1.32 9.51
C PHE A 7 -2.48 -2.69 10.06
N TYR A 8 -1.64 -3.39 9.32
CA TYR A 8 -1.03 -4.60 9.85
C TYR A 8 0.22 -4.22 10.61
N LYS A 9 0.19 -4.35 11.94
CA LYS A 9 1.28 -3.95 12.83
C LYS A 9 1.68 -2.48 12.58
N ASN A 10 2.97 -2.16 12.65
CA ASN A 10 3.44 -0.78 12.56
C ASN A 10 4.20 -0.44 11.28
N TYR A 11 4.26 -1.35 10.33
CA TYR A 11 5.09 -1.15 9.13
C TYR A 11 4.68 0.07 8.33
N PHE A 12 3.39 0.21 8.03
CA PHE A 12 2.93 1.39 7.30
C PHE A 12 3.13 2.65 8.12
N LYS A 13 2.80 2.61 9.42
CA LYS A 13 2.93 3.78 10.28
C LYS A 13 4.36 4.29 10.33
N GLU A 14 5.33 3.38 10.47
CA GLU A 14 6.75 3.75 10.47
C GLU A 14 7.16 4.41 9.16
N PHE A 15 6.73 3.84 8.04
CA PHE A 15 6.97 4.45 6.73
C PHE A 15 6.35 5.85 6.66
N TYR A 16 5.09 5.98 7.08
CA TYR A 16 4.33 7.22 6.98
C TYR A 16 4.98 8.35 7.78
N VAL A 17 5.32 8.09 9.04
CA VAL A 17 5.88 9.13 9.92
C VAL A 17 7.28 9.57 9.49
N ALA A 18 7.98 8.72 8.73
CA ALA A 18 9.31 9.06 8.22
C ALA A 18 9.26 10.05 7.05
N GLN A 19 8.08 10.30 6.47
CA GLN A 19 7.94 11.21 5.34
C GLN A 19 7.71 12.64 5.80
N ASN A 20 8.05 13.62 4.93
CA ASN A 20 7.74 15.01 5.23
C ASN A 20 6.24 15.27 5.15
N GLU A 21 5.81 16.43 5.65
CA GLU A 21 4.39 16.77 5.76
C GLU A 21 3.65 16.72 4.43
N LYS A 22 4.26 17.23 3.36
CA LYS A 22 3.60 17.27 2.05
C LYS A 22 3.39 15.86 1.49
N VAL A 23 4.37 14.99 1.67
CA VAL A 23 4.25 13.60 1.23
C VAL A 23 3.20 12.88 2.07
N ARG A 24 3.19 13.09 3.40
CA ARG A 24 2.16 12.51 4.26
C ARG A 24 0.76 12.92 3.84
N ARG A 25 0.56 14.18 3.45
CA ARG A 25 -0.74 14.65 2.95
C ARG A 25 -1.15 13.92 1.69
N LYS A 26 -0.20 13.70 0.77
CA LYS A 26 -0.50 12.98 -0.47
C LYS A 26 -0.83 11.52 -0.19
N ILE A 27 -0.11 10.89 0.73
CA ILE A 27 -0.41 9.53 1.16
C ILE A 27 -1.83 9.46 1.74
N ALA A 28 -2.14 10.38 2.68
CA ALA A 28 -3.46 10.42 3.30
C ALA A 28 -4.57 10.61 2.27
N GLN A 29 -4.37 11.52 1.30
CA GLN A 29 -5.34 11.75 0.24
C GLN A 29 -5.56 10.47 -0.59
N THR A 30 -4.49 9.76 -0.88
CA THR A 30 -4.58 8.51 -1.65
C THR A 30 -5.39 7.47 -0.89
N LEU A 31 -5.18 7.38 0.43
CA LEU A 31 -5.95 6.46 1.26
C LEU A 31 -7.43 6.83 1.30
N VAL A 32 -7.75 8.13 1.29
CA VAL A 32 -9.15 8.56 1.19
C VAL A 32 -9.76 8.09 -0.13
N TRP A 33 -9.01 8.19 -1.23
CA TRP A 33 -9.50 7.69 -2.52
C TRP A 33 -9.75 6.18 -2.47
N LEU A 34 -8.86 5.42 -1.81
CA LEU A 34 -9.08 3.98 -1.64
C LEU A 34 -10.39 3.70 -0.90
N GLN A 35 -10.75 4.54 0.06
CA GLN A 35 -11.96 4.35 0.86
C GLN A 35 -13.23 4.78 0.14
N THR A 36 -13.15 5.75 -0.77
CA THR A 36 -14.34 6.43 -1.29
C THR A 36 -14.64 6.17 -2.75
N LEU A 37 -13.64 5.90 -3.60
CA LEU A 37 -13.89 5.68 -5.03
C LEU A 37 -14.50 4.31 -5.27
N ASP A 38 -15.52 4.26 -6.15
CA ASP A 38 -16.12 2.99 -6.55
C ASP A 38 -15.09 2.11 -7.25
N ARG A 39 -14.41 2.68 -8.24
CA ARG A 39 -13.37 2.00 -9.00
C ARG A 39 -12.02 2.62 -8.71
N LEU A 40 -11.01 1.77 -8.58
CA LEU A 40 -9.65 2.22 -8.31
C LEU A 40 -8.83 2.05 -9.58
N PRO A 41 -8.44 3.16 -10.24
CA PRO A 41 -7.64 3.05 -11.46
C PRO A 41 -6.24 2.50 -11.17
N VAL A 42 -5.61 1.96 -12.21
CA VAL A 42 -4.26 1.37 -12.11
C VAL A 42 -3.23 2.40 -11.63
N THR A 43 -3.50 3.69 -11.86
CA THR A 43 -2.63 4.76 -11.39
C THR A 43 -2.63 4.89 -9.87
N ILE A 44 -3.62 4.33 -9.18
CA ILE A 44 -3.73 4.36 -7.73
C ILE A 44 -3.46 2.99 -7.13
N LEU A 45 -4.02 1.92 -7.71
CA LEU A 45 -3.90 0.57 -7.17
C LEU A 45 -3.64 -0.41 -8.29
N LYS A 46 -2.55 -1.17 -8.17
CA LYS A 46 -2.16 -2.16 -9.18
C LYS A 46 -1.80 -3.48 -8.53
N SER A 47 -2.25 -4.59 -9.13
CA SER A 47 -1.85 -5.90 -8.63
C SER A 47 -0.37 -6.16 -8.93
N ILE A 48 0.28 -6.93 -8.05
CA ILE A 48 1.68 -7.32 -8.25
C ILE A 48 1.69 -8.59 -9.09
N GLU A 49 2.36 -8.52 -10.22
CA GLU A 49 2.46 -9.66 -11.13
C GLU A 49 3.13 -10.84 -10.43
N GLY A 50 2.53 -12.02 -10.55
CA GLY A 50 3.06 -13.24 -9.96
C GLY A 50 2.79 -13.41 -8.47
N LYS A 51 2.11 -12.45 -7.82
CA LYS A 51 1.82 -12.51 -6.38
C LYS A 51 0.33 -12.32 -6.16
N LYS A 52 -0.41 -13.43 -6.27
CA LYS A 52 -1.86 -13.40 -6.16
C LYS A 52 -2.32 -12.76 -4.85
N GLY A 53 -3.20 -11.77 -4.97
CA GLY A 53 -3.78 -11.10 -3.80
C GLY A 53 -2.96 -9.95 -3.24
N LEU A 54 -1.75 -9.74 -3.76
CA LEU A 54 -0.89 -8.64 -3.32
C LEU A 54 -1.00 -7.47 -4.31
N TYR A 55 -1.21 -6.27 -3.77
CA TYR A 55 -1.37 -5.05 -4.56
C TYR A 55 -0.42 -3.98 -4.09
N GLU A 56 -0.14 -3.02 -4.98
CA GLU A 56 0.62 -1.83 -4.60
C GLU A 56 -0.26 -0.59 -4.76
N ILE A 57 -0.26 0.25 -3.73
CA ILE A 57 -0.87 1.57 -3.76
C ILE A 57 0.20 2.52 -4.28
N ARG A 58 -0.12 3.28 -5.32
CA ARG A 58 0.84 4.09 -6.06
C ARG A 58 0.69 5.56 -5.70
N ILE A 59 1.76 6.17 -5.21
CA ILE A 59 1.77 7.56 -4.76
C ILE A 59 2.94 8.27 -5.41
N GLU A 60 2.69 9.44 -5.98
CA GLU A 60 3.73 10.29 -6.56
C GLU A 60 3.57 11.71 -6.01
N PHE A 61 4.68 12.35 -5.70
CA PHE A 61 4.67 13.73 -5.27
C PHE A 61 6.01 14.40 -5.63
N ALA A 62 5.93 15.49 -6.39
CA ALA A 62 7.10 16.31 -6.75
C ALA A 62 8.23 15.49 -7.38
N GLY A 63 7.88 14.51 -8.22
CA GLY A 63 8.86 13.66 -8.89
C GLY A 63 9.30 12.43 -8.10
N ASP A 64 8.96 12.38 -6.81
CA ASP A 64 9.27 11.22 -5.98
C ASP A 64 8.15 10.20 -6.05
N ILE A 65 8.52 8.93 -6.02
CA ILE A 65 7.60 7.81 -6.17
C ILE A 65 7.59 6.98 -4.90
N PHE A 66 6.39 6.70 -4.39
CA PHE A 66 6.22 5.88 -3.20
C PHE A 66 5.27 4.74 -3.50
N ARG A 67 5.45 3.61 -2.83
CA ARG A 67 4.57 2.46 -2.94
C ARG A 67 4.21 1.97 -1.55
N VAL A 68 2.95 1.61 -1.36
CA VAL A 68 2.48 0.96 -0.14
C VAL A 68 1.84 -0.34 -0.57
N PHE A 69 2.32 -1.46 -0.06
CA PHE A 69 1.73 -2.76 -0.38
C PHE A 69 0.49 -2.98 0.46
N CYS A 70 -0.48 -3.66 -0.11
CA CYS A 70 -1.70 -3.99 0.60
C CYS A 70 -2.30 -5.29 0.07
N CYS A 71 -3.21 -5.84 0.85
CA CYS A 71 -4.04 -6.95 0.44
C CYS A 71 -5.46 -6.69 0.92
N PHE A 72 -6.41 -7.50 0.49
CA PHE A 72 -7.81 -7.32 0.84
C PHE A 72 -8.30 -8.48 1.69
N ASP A 73 -9.21 -8.18 2.61
CA ASP A 73 -9.85 -9.20 3.43
C ASP A 73 -11.36 -8.91 3.41
N LYS A 74 -12.15 -9.96 3.23
CA LYS A 74 -13.61 -9.85 3.16
C LYS A 74 -14.10 -8.83 2.13
N GLY A 75 -13.32 -8.63 1.07
CA GLY A 75 -13.66 -7.75 -0.05
C GLY A 75 -13.54 -6.27 0.22
N ALA A 76 -13.86 -5.81 1.42
CA ALA A 76 -13.91 -4.38 1.72
C ALA A 76 -12.80 -3.90 2.66
N LEU A 77 -12.07 -4.80 3.33
CA LEU A 77 -10.97 -4.41 4.20
C LEU A 77 -9.69 -4.33 3.40
N VAL A 78 -9.01 -3.17 3.47
CA VAL A 78 -7.71 -2.96 2.84
C VAL A 78 -6.65 -3.03 3.93
N ILE A 79 -5.82 -4.05 3.88
CA ILE A 79 -4.80 -4.29 4.90
C ILE A 79 -3.49 -3.68 4.40
N LEU A 80 -3.03 -2.62 5.06
CA LEU A 80 -1.78 -1.96 4.68
C LEU A 80 -0.59 -2.71 5.29
N LEU A 81 0.36 -3.01 4.42
CA LEU A 81 1.57 -3.75 4.79
C LEU A 81 2.74 -2.76 4.86
N ASN A 82 3.85 -3.04 4.20
CA ASN A 82 5.00 -2.13 4.21
C ASN A 82 4.92 -1.08 3.10
N GLY A 83 5.60 0.06 3.33
CA GLY A 83 5.72 1.10 2.32
C GLY A 83 7.19 1.47 2.13
N PHE A 84 7.51 2.09 1.00
CA PHE A 84 8.89 2.51 0.69
C PHE A 84 8.90 3.57 -0.40
N GLN A 85 10.01 4.30 -0.49
CA GLN A 85 10.25 5.23 -1.59
C GLN A 85 10.96 4.49 -2.71
N LYS A 86 10.38 4.53 -3.91
CA LYS A 86 10.94 3.85 -5.06
C LYS A 86 12.01 4.73 -5.70
N LYS A 87 13.23 4.24 -5.74
CA LYS A 87 14.39 4.99 -6.28
C LYS A 87 14.96 4.38 -7.55
N THR A 88 14.35 3.31 -8.05
CA THR A 88 14.78 2.61 -9.27
C THR A 88 13.58 2.38 -10.18
N GLN A 89 13.86 1.98 -11.43
CA GLN A 89 12.80 1.71 -12.41
C GLN A 89 11.87 0.59 -11.94
N LYS A 90 12.42 -0.46 -11.36
CA LYS A 90 11.65 -1.60 -10.89
C LYS A 90 11.46 -1.54 -9.39
N THR A 91 10.34 -2.07 -8.92
CA THR A 91 10.13 -2.28 -7.50
C THR A 91 11.13 -3.33 -7.02
N PRO A 92 11.94 -3.04 -5.98
CA PRO A 92 12.91 -4.01 -5.48
C PRO A 92 12.24 -5.31 -5.04
N GLN A 93 12.82 -6.43 -5.45
CA GLN A 93 12.26 -7.74 -5.10
C GLN A 93 12.20 -7.94 -3.59
N SER A 94 13.18 -7.38 -2.84
CA SER A 94 13.18 -7.48 -1.39
C SER A 94 11.94 -6.86 -0.76
N GLU A 95 11.43 -5.76 -1.32
CA GLU A 95 10.23 -5.11 -0.81
C GLU A 95 8.99 -5.95 -1.10
N ILE A 96 8.95 -6.55 -2.29
CA ILE A 96 7.84 -7.45 -2.66
C ILE A 96 7.85 -8.69 -1.76
N ASP A 97 9.02 -9.28 -1.52
CA ASP A 97 9.15 -10.46 -0.67
C ASP A 97 8.70 -10.17 0.75
N LYS A 98 9.08 -8.99 1.27
CA LYS A 98 8.65 -8.56 2.60
C LYS A 98 7.13 -8.43 2.65
N ALA A 99 6.54 -7.81 1.64
CA ALA A 99 5.10 -7.61 1.58
C ALA A 99 4.36 -8.95 1.54
N GLU A 100 4.85 -9.89 0.75
CA GLU A 100 4.24 -11.21 0.66
C GLU A 100 4.31 -11.94 2.00
N LYS A 101 5.45 -11.84 2.69
CA LYS A 101 5.61 -12.43 4.01
C LYS A 101 4.59 -11.85 4.99
N LEU A 102 4.46 -10.52 5.00
CA LEU A 102 3.53 -9.85 5.90
C LEU A 102 2.07 -10.21 5.58
N MET A 103 1.73 -10.30 4.30
CA MET A 103 0.41 -10.72 3.88
C MET A 103 0.09 -12.13 4.38
N ASN A 104 1.03 -13.05 4.23
CA ASN A 104 0.84 -14.43 4.70
C ASN A 104 0.72 -14.48 6.22
N GLU A 105 1.52 -13.68 6.93
CA GLU A 105 1.41 -13.59 8.38
C GLU A 105 0.01 -13.11 8.78
N TYR A 106 -0.47 -12.06 8.12
CA TYR A 106 -1.80 -11.52 8.41
C TYR A 106 -2.87 -12.60 8.27
N TYR A 107 -2.87 -13.32 7.15
CA TYR A 107 -3.89 -14.34 6.92
C TYR A 107 -3.77 -15.53 7.87
N ASN A 108 -2.56 -15.85 8.31
CA ASN A 108 -2.33 -16.95 9.25
C ASN A 108 -2.70 -16.59 10.69
N GLU A 109 -2.70 -15.31 11.03
CA GLU A 109 -3.01 -14.84 12.39
C GLU A 109 -4.50 -14.57 12.62
N LYS A 110 -5.30 -14.72 11.60
CA LYS A 110 -6.74 -14.46 11.69
C LYS A 110 -7.44 -15.51 12.52
#